data_f5d6cbc2e2a6702165e354e809094863
#
_entry.id   f5d6cbc2e2a6702165e354e809094863
#
_cell.length_a   1.000
_cell.length_b   1.000
_cell.length_c   1.000
_cell.angle_alpha   90.00
_cell.angle_beta   90.00
_cell.angle_gamma   90.00
#
_symmetry.space_group_name_H-M   'P 1'
#
loop_
_entity.id
_entity.type
_entity.pdbx_description
1 polymer ?
#
loop_
_entity_poly.entity_id
_entity_poly.type
_entity_poly.pdbx_seq_one_letter_code
_entity_poly.pdbx_strand_id
1 'polypeptide(L)'
;MPDILSSLPVEFLFTIHANVAAPVPIAGGPAGTRVIVNVTGGTFQGPKVSGTVGMGGDWLSMRTTGSAHLDVRLLLITDDGVAIHMAYEGIMAPSDTGVRIITAPLFQTGDERYAWLNDVQAVAIGQPSKDAVDYDVYRVL
;
A
#
# COMPACT_ATOMS: atom_id res chain seq x y z
N MET A 1 -18.67 13.89 -21.84
CA MET A 1 -17.41 14.17 -21.11
C MET A 1 -17.74 14.75 -19.74
N PRO A 2 -17.20 14.20 -18.69
CA PRO A 2 -17.31 14.85 -17.39
C PRO A 2 -16.52 16.16 -17.38
N ASP A 3 -16.92 17.09 -16.52
CA ASP A 3 -16.17 18.32 -16.29
C ASP A 3 -14.82 18.01 -15.66
N ILE A 4 -13.85 18.89 -15.89
CA ILE A 4 -12.54 18.78 -15.24
C ILE A 4 -12.72 19.07 -13.75
N LEU A 5 -12.27 18.12 -12.91
CA LEU A 5 -12.36 18.25 -11.47
C LEU A 5 -11.16 19.00 -10.91
N SER A 6 -11.40 19.88 -9.96
CA SER A 6 -10.32 20.56 -9.21
C SER A 6 -9.79 19.71 -8.07
N SER A 7 -10.53 18.68 -7.65
CA SER A 7 -10.14 17.69 -6.65
C SER A 7 -10.77 16.36 -7.00
N LEU A 8 -10.15 15.28 -6.56
CA LEU A 8 -10.64 13.92 -6.79
C LEU A 8 -11.58 13.53 -5.64
N PRO A 9 -12.86 13.17 -5.95
CA PRO A 9 -13.76 12.72 -4.90
C PRO A 9 -13.31 11.34 -4.38
N VAL A 10 -13.11 11.23 -3.08
CA VAL A 10 -12.68 9.99 -2.43
C VAL A 10 -13.47 9.75 -1.15
N GLU A 11 -13.51 8.48 -0.73
CA GLU A 11 -14.05 8.05 0.55
C GLU A 11 -12.94 7.36 1.32
N PHE A 12 -12.72 7.73 2.57
CA PHE A 12 -11.74 7.09 3.43
C PHE A 12 -12.14 5.62 3.68
N LEU A 13 -11.20 4.70 3.47
CA LEU A 13 -11.39 3.27 3.73
C LEU A 13 -10.79 2.83 5.05
N PHE A 14 -9.50 3.04 5.22
CA PHE A 14 -8.77 2.66 6.44
C PHE A 14 -7.38 3.28 6.48
N THR A 15 -6.83 3.34 7.67
CA THR A 15 -5.40 3.57 7.90
C THR A 15 -4.74 2.20 8.08
N ILE A 16 -3.59 1.99 7.48
CA ILE A 16 -2.80 0.77 7.64
C ILE A 16 -1.42 1.10 8.18
N HIS A 17 -1.01 0.32 9.18
CA HIS A 17 0.33 0.34 9.75
C HIS A 17 0.96 -1.03 9.51
N ALA A 18 1.91 -1.10 8.60
CA ALA A 18 2.58 -2.34 8.24
C ALA A 18 4.00 -2.36 8.81
N ASN A 19 4.28 -3.34 9.65
CA ASN A 19 5.62 -3.55 10.19
C ASN A 19 6.48 -4.25 9.15
N VAL A 20 7.72 -3.81 9.02
CA VAL A 20 8.66 -4.33 8.01
C VAL A 20 9.96 -4.78 8.65
N ALA A 21 10.56 -5.81 8.07
CA ALA A 21 11.90 -6.27 8.41
C ALA A 21 12.95 -5.37 7.74
N ALA A 22 14.21 -5.56 8.11
CA ALA A 22 15.31 -4.84 7.49
C ALA A 22 15.34 -5.09 5.97
N PRO A 23 15.47 -4.04 5.14
CA PRO A 23 15.53 -4.19 3.70
C PRO A 23 16.74 -5.02 3.25
N VAL A 24 16.56 -5.84 2.22
CA VAL A 24 17.64 -6.63 1.63
C VAL A 24 17.92 -6.09 0.21
N PRO A 25 19.01 -5.33 0.01
CA PRO A 25 19.34 -4.81 -1.31
C PRO A 25 20.00 -5.86 -2.20
N ILE A 26 19.67 -5.80 -3.48
CA ILE A 26 20.32 -6.55 -4.56
C ILE A 26 20.89 -5.48 -5.51
N ALA A 27 22.13 -5.07 -5.24
CA ALA A 27 22.78 -4.01 -6.00
C ALA A 27 23.46 -4.55 -7.26
N GLY A 28 23.56 -3.70 -8.28
CA GLY A 28 24.31 -4.01 -9.49
C GLY A 28 23.68 -5.03 -10.42
N GLY A 29 22.39 -5.28 -10.30
CA GLY A 29 21.65 -6.15 -11.20
C GLY A 29 21.42 -5.51 -12.59
N PRO A 30 20.89 -6.27 -13.56
CA PRO A 30 20.73 -5.79 -14.92
C PRO A 30 19.70 -4.67 -15.05
N ALA A 31 18.79 -4.51 -14.09
CA ALA A 31 17.79 -3.45 -14.06
C ALA A 31 18.06 -2.42 -12.94
N GLY A 32 19.27 -2.34 -12.42
CA GLY A 32 19.66 -1.45 -11.33
C GLY A 32 19.57 -2.14 -9.96
N THR A 33 19.27 -1.36 -8.92
CA THR A 33 19.17 -1.87 -7.56
C THR A 33 17.73 -2.24 -7.22
N ARG A 34 17.55 -3.50 -6.86
CA ARG A 34 16.30 -4.03 -6.30
C ARG A 34 16.43 -4.12 -4.79
N VAL A 35 15.36 -3.80 -4.06
CA VAL A 35 15.35 -3.97 -2.61
C VAL A 35 14.13 -4.81 -2.25
N ILE A 36 14.33 -5.88 -1.50
CA ILE A 36 13.24 -6.73 -1.02
C ILE A 36 12.99 -6.40 0.44
N VAL A 37 11.73 -6.07 0.76
CA VAL A 37 11.30 -5.73 2.11
C VAL A 37 10.19 -6.68 2.52
N ASN A 38 10.43 -7.49 3.55
CA ASN A 38 9.38 -8.34 4.11
C ASN A 38 8.46 -7.55 5.03
N VAL A 39 7.16 -7.78 4.87
CA VAL A 39 6.15 -7.29 5.81
C VAL A 39 5.95 -8.37 6.86
N THR A 40 6.06 -8.00 8.14
CA THR A 40 6.07 -8.94 9.27
C THR A 40 4.77 -8.92 10.08
N GLY A 41 3.88 -8.00 9.81
CA GLY A 41 2.63 -7.85 10.53
C GLY A 41 2.13 -6.42 10.49
N GLY A 42 1.21 -6.11 11.39
CA GLY A 42 0.65 -4.78 11.51
C GLY A 42 -0.85 -4.80 11.71
N THR A 43 -1.46 -3.65 11.55
CA THR A 43 -2.90 -3.45 11.74
C THR A 43 -3.47 -2.54 10.67
N PHE A 44 -4.75 -2.67 10.40
CA PHE A 44 -5.49 -1.70 9.60
C PHE A 44 -6.83 -1.43 10.26
N GLN A 45 -7.29 -0.19 10.17
CA GLN A 45 -8.50 0.24 10.84
C GLN A 45 -9.26 1.27 10.02
N GLY A 46 -10.53 1.00 9.81
CA GLY A 46 -11.45 1.90 9.14
C GLY A 46 -12.88 1.74 9.58
N PRO A 47 -13.78 2.58 9.10
CA PRO A 47 -15.19 2.53 9.53
C PRO A 47 -15.94 1.29 9.04
N LYS A 48 -15.50 0.66 7.95
CA LYS A 48 -16.18 -0.49 7.36
C LYS A 48 -15.38 -1.78 7.42
N VAL A 49 -14.07 -1.70 7.63
CA VAL A 49 -13.18 -2.86 7.63
C VAL A 49 -11.97 -2.59 8.51
N SER A 50 -11.64 -3.55 9.35
CA SER A 50 -10.49 -3.49 10.28
C SER A 50 -9.93 -4.87 10.50
N GLY A 51 -8.66 -4.95 10.88
CA GLY A 51 -8.02 -6.21 11.18
C GLY A 51 -6.52 -6.11 11.31
N THR A 52 -5.83 -7.19 10.97
CA THR A 52 -4.39 -7.29 11.06
C THR A 52 -3.77 -7.51 9.68
N VAL A 53 -2.54 -7.08 9.54
CA VAL A 53 -1.71 -7.37 8.37
C VAL A 53 -1.01 -8.70 8.64
N GLY A 54 -1.14 -9.62 7.69
CA GLY A 54 -0.45 -10.90 7.74
C GLY A 54 0.91 -10.83 7.07
N MET A 55 1.15 -11.78 6.16
CA MET A 55 2.39 -11.80 5.38
C MET A 55 2.33 -10.82 4.21
N GLY A 56 3.49 -10.47 3.69
CA GLY A 56 3.60 -9.71 2.46
C GLY A 56 5.01 -9.24 2.21
N GLY A 57 5.17 -8.47 1.16
CA GLY A 57 6.47 -7.94 0.79
C GLY A 57 6.39 -6.85 -0.24
N ASP A 58 7.49 -6.11 -0.35
CA ASP A 58 7.71 -5.09 -1.35
C ASP A 58 8.95 -5.47 -2.17
N TRP A 59 8.78 -5.54 -3.48
CA TRP A 59 9.87 -5.73 -4.45
C TRP A 59 10.19 -4.37 -5.06
N LEU A 60 10.86 -3.55 -4.27
CA LEU A 60 11.13 -2.17 -4.56
C LEU A 60 12.28 -2.04 -5.55
N SER A 61 12.15 -1.12 -6.50
CA SER A 61 13.20 -0.78 -7.46
C SER A 61 13.67 0.65 -7.23
N MET A 62 14.96 0.81 -6.95
CA MET A 62 15.57 2.13 -6.81
C MET A 62 15.82 2.73 -8.20
N ARG A 63 15.43 3.99 -8.37
CA ARG A 63 15.63 4.74 -9.61
C ARG A 63 16.87 5.63 -9.51
N THR A 64 17.46 5.93 -10.65
CA THR A 64 18.62 6.82 -10.73
C THR A 64 18.31 8.27 -10.33
N THR A 65 17.01 8.63 -10.33
CA THR A 65 16.53 9.97 -9.96
C THR A 65 16.39 10.16 -8.44
N GLY A 66 16.61 9.12 -7.63
CA GLY A 66 16.45 9.17 -6.17
C GLY A 66 15.07 8.78 -5.67
N SER A 67 14.12 8.51 -6.58
CA SER A 67 12.83 7.92 -6.22
C SER A 67 12.90 6.41 -6.24
N ALA A 68 11.82 5.75 -5.80
CA ALA A 68 11.69 4.31 -5.86
C ALA A 68 10.32 3.92 -6.39
N HIS A 69 10.27 2.81 -7.11
CA HIS A 69 9.03 2.18 -7.55
C HIS A 69 8.72 1.03 -6.59
N LEU A 70 7.51 1.03 -6.02
CA LEU A 70 7.03 -0.02 -5.11
C LEU A 70 6.20 -1.04 -5.88
N ASP A 71 6.35 -2.30 -5.49
CA ASP A 71 5.52 -3.40 -5.97
C ASP A 71 5.21 -4.30 -4.78
N VAL A 72 4.03 -4.11 -4.19
CA VAL A 72 3.67 -4.65 -2.88
C VAL A 72 2.49 -5.59 -2.98
N ARG A 73 2.55 -6.69 -2.25
CA ARG A 73 1.43 -7.58 -2.00
C ARG A 73 1.33 -7.87 -0.52
N LEU A 74 0.12 -7.76 0.01
CA LEU A 74 -0.18 -7.98 1.43
C LEU A 74 -1.37 -8.92 1.57
N LEU A 75 -1.32 -9.72 2.63
CA LEU A 75 -2.48 -10.45 3.13
C LEU A 75 -3.05 -9.64 4.30
N LEU A 76 -4.31 -9.26 4.20
CA LEU A 76 -5.06 -8.65 5.28
C LEU A 76 -6.02 -9.68 5.86
N ILE A 77 -6.14 -9.72 7.19
CA ILE A 77 -7.11 -10.57 7.88
C ILE A 77 -8.03 -9.67 8.70
N THR A 78 -9.31 -9.67 8.37
CA THR A 78 -10.30 -8.87 9.10
C THR A 78 -10.47 -9.38 10.53
N ASP A 79 -11.06 -8.56 11.38
CA ASP A 79 -11.33 -8.94 12.78
C ASP A 79 -12.26 -10.16 12.89
N ASP A 80 -13.12 -10.36 11.89
CA ASP A 80 -14.02 -11.51 11.80
C ASP A 80 -13.44 -12.67 10.94
N GLY A 81 -12.15 -12.64 10.65
CA GLY A 81 -11.42 -13.80 10.11
C GLY A 81 -11.41 -13.93 8.59
N VAL A 82 -11.75 -12.90 7.84
CA VAL A 82 -11.77 -12.95 6.39
C VAL A 82 -10.42 -12.54 5.81
N ALA A 83 -9.90 -13.33 4.87
CA ALA A 83 -8.68 -13.02 4.15
C ALA A 83 -8.96 -12.09 2.96
N ILE A 84 -8.16 -11.05 2.84
CA ILE A 84 -8.21 -10.08 1.74
C ILE A 84 -6.81 -9.95 1.15
N HIS A 85 -6.69 -10.11 -0.16
CA HIS A 85 -5.47 -9.83 -0.90
C HIS A 85 -5.45 -8.34 -1.25
N MET A 86 -4.39 -7.64 -0.88
CA MET A 86 -4.16 -6.25 -1.25
C MET A 86 -2.87 -6.16 -2.06
N ALA A 87 -2.94 -5.56 -3.22
CA ALA A 87 -1.78 -5.37 -4.08
C ALA A 87 -1.70 -3.92 -4.54
N TYR A 88 -0.51 -3.37 -4.56
CA TYR A 88 -0.32 -2.03 -5.08
C TYR A 88 1.07 -1.80 -5.63
N GLU A 89 1.11 -0.94 -6.63
CA GLU A 89 2.33 -0.30 -7.09
C GLU A 89 2.27 1.17 -6.71
N GLY A 90 3.41 1.81 -6.65
CA GLY A 90 3.46 3.21 -6.29
C GLY A 90 4.85 3.80 -6.40
N ILE A 91 4.93 5.08 -6.06
CA ILE A 91 6.17 5.86 -6.11
C ILE A 91 6.47 6.42 -4.72
N MET A 92 7.71 6.20 -4.30
CA MET A 92 8.28 6.82 -3.11
C MET A 92 9.28 7.88 -3.56
N ALA A 93 9.07 9.11 -3.12
CA ALA A 93 9.90 10.22 -3.53
C ALA A 93 10.09 11.23 -2.40
N PRO A 94 11.20 12.00 -2.43
CA PRO A 94 11.37 13.12 -1.50
C PRO A 94 10.25 14.14 -1.66
N SER A 95 9.87 14.76 -0.55
CA SER A 95 8.88 15.83 -0.50
C SER A 95 9.34 16.91 0.47
N ASP A 96 8.60 18.02 0.56
CA ASP A 96 8.91 19.13 1.47
C ASP A 96 8.89 18.71 2.95
N THR A 97 8.16 17.64 3.27
CA THR A 97 7.98 17.14 4.64
C THR A 97 8.71 15.82 4.90
N GLY A 98 9.62 15.42 4.04
CA GLY A 98 10.37 14.17 4.14
C GLY A 98 10.15 13.28 2.93
N VAL A 99 9.84 12.00 3.14
CA VAL A 99 9.58 11.04 2.08
C VAL A 99 8.09 10.79 1.99
N ARG A 100 7.55 10.83 0.78
CA ARG A 100 6.13 10.59 0.50
C ARG A 100 5.98 9.38 -0.41
N ILE A 101 4.97 8.56 -0.10
CA ILE A 101 4.60 7.39 -0.89
C ILE A 101 3.17 7.59 -1.39
N ILE A 102 2.96 7.41 -2.69
CA ILE A 102 1.63 7.41 -3.29
C ILE A 102 1.44 6.12 -4.05
N THR A 103 0.35 5.42 -3.78
CA THR A 103 0.05 4.10 -4.34
C THR A 103 -1.38 4.01 -4.84
N ALA A 104 -1.68 2.95 -5.59
CA ALA A 104 -3.00 2.69 -6.15
C ALA A 104 -3.47 1.26 -5.85
N PRO A 105 -3.90 0.98 -4.61
CA PRO A 105 -4.27 -0.37 -4.21
C PRO A 105 -5.49 -0.95 -4.92
N LEU A 106 -5.42 -2.27 -5.13
CA LEU A 106 -6.55 -3.12 -5.51
C LEU A 106 -6.71 -4.24 -4.48
N PHE A 107 -7.93 -4.74 -4.35
CA PHE A 107 -8.28 -5.74 -3.35
C PHE A 107 -8.96 -6.94 -4.00
N GLN A 108 -8.78 -8.13 -3.41
CA GLN A 108 -9.52 -9.32 -3.78
C GLN A 108 -9.90 -10.11 -2.54
N THR A 109 -11.15 -10.51 -2.45
CA THR A 109 -11.65 -11.39 -1.42
C THR A 109 -12.82 -12.22 -1.95
N GLY A 110 -13.03 -13.41 -1.37
CA GLY A 110 -14.13 -14.28 -1.73
C GLY A 110 -15.34 -14.21 -0.82
N ASP A 111 -15.28 -13.45 0.26
CA ASP A 111 -16.36 -13.36 1.25
C ASP A 111 -17.37 -12.28 0.86
N GLU A 112 -18.66 -12.61 0.93
CA GLU A 112 -19.75 -11.70 0.56
C GLU A 112 -19.76 -10.40 1.37
N ARG A 113 -19.35 -10.46 2.62
CA ARG A 113 -19.34 -9.27 3.51
C ARG A 113 -18.40 -8.18 3.04
N TYR A 114 -17.35 -8.56 2.32
CA TYR A 114 -16.30 -7.64 1.84
C TYR A 114 -16.15 -7.63 0.31
N ALA A 115 -17.05 -8.30 -0.39
CA ALA A 115 -16.99 -8.41 -1.86
C ALA A 115 -17.01 -7.05 -2.58
N TRP A 116 -17.56 -6.03 -1.94
CA TRP A 116 -17.56 -4.66 -2.46
C TRP A 116 -16.14 -4.11 -2.69
N LEU A 117 -15.14 -4.60 -1.95
CA LEU A 117 -13.75 -4.22 -2.15
C LEU A 117 -13.19 -4.68 -3.51
N ASN A 118 -13.74 -5.75 -4.08
CA ASN A 118 -13.28 -6.27 -5.37
C ASN A 118 -13.46 -5.27 -6.52
N ASP A 119 -14.38 -4.34 -6.38
CA ASP A 119 -14.71 -3.34 -7.40
C ASP A 119 -14.18 -1.94 -7.06
N VAL A 120 -13.35 -1.84 -6.03
CA VAL A 120 -12.77 -0.58 -5.59
C VAL A 120 -11.43 -0.35 -6.27
N GLN A 121 -11.28 0.82 -6.89
CA GLN A 121 -9.96 1.38 -7.17
C GLN A 121 -9.61 2.34 -6.04
N ALA A 122 -8.56 2.03 -5.31
CA ALA A 122 -8.09 2.89 -4.23
C ALA A 122 -6.90 3.73 -4.66
N VAL A 123 -6.64 4.77 -3.87
CA VAL A 123 -5.41 5.53 -3.84
C VAL A 123 -4.98 5.65 -2.38
N ALA A 124 -3.68 5.68 -2.13
CA ALA A 124 -3.18 5.79 -0.77
C ALA A 124 -2.02 6.77 -0.71
N ILE A 125 -1.93 7.47 0.41
CA ILE A 125 -0.83 8.37 0.71
C ILE A 125 -0.20 7.91 2.00
N GLY A 126 1.12 7.79 2.01
CA GLY A 126 1.82 7.30 3.18
C GLY A 126 3.25 7.79 3.29
N GLN A 127 3.89 7.28 4.30
CA GLN A 127 5.29 7.58 4.60
C GLN A 127 5.93 6.42 5.34
N PRO A 128 7.23 6.18 5.10
CA PRO A 128 7.96 5.19 5.86
C PRO A 128 8.41 5.76 7.20
N SER A 129 8.53 4.89 8.18
CA SER A 129 9.25 5.14 9.42
C SER A 129 10.38 4.09 9.53
N LYS A 130 11.03 3.99 10.69
CA LYS A 130 12.19 3.12 10.85
C LYS A 130 11.86 1.64 10.57
N ASP A 131 10.75 1.14 11.16
CA ASP A 131 10.39 -0.28 11.14
C ASP A 131 8.98 -0.52 10.60
N ALA A 132 8.40 0.47 9.96
CA ALA A 132 7.02 0.40 9.49
C ALA A 132 6.75 1.36 8.34
N VAL A 133 5.62 1.13 7.69
CA VAL A 133 5.07 2.04 6.69
C VAL A 133 3.62 2.30 7.06
N ASP A 134 3.21 3.56 7.02
CA ASP A 134 1.85 3.98 7.33
C ASP A 134 1.20 4.60 6.12
N TYR A 135 -0.05 4.21 5.85
CA TYR A 135 -0.86 4.76 4.76
C TYR A 135 -2.26 5.10 5.23
N ASP A 136 -2.80 6.18 4.67
CA ASP A 136 -4.23 6.43 4.62
C ASP A 136 -4.74 6.01 3.25
N VAL A 137 -5.72 5.12 3.22
CA VAL A 137 -6.24 4.48 2.00
C VAL A 137 -7.64 4.99 1.72
N TYR A 138 -7.87 5.41 0.48
CA TYR A 138 -9.13 6.00 0.03
C TYR A 138 -9.64 5.26 -1.20
N ARG A 139 -10.96 5.09 -1.30
CA ARG A 139 -11.56 4.66 -2.57
C ARG A 139 -11.89 5.89 -3.43
N VAL A 140 -11.64 5.78 -4.72
CA VAL A 140 -12.06 6.81 -5.68
C VAL A 140 -13.53 6.59 -6.02
N LEU A 141 -14.31 7.65 -5.96
CA LEU A 141 -15.77 7.61 -6.23
C LEU A 141 -16.09 7.82 -7.70
#